data_0090540f051e636fb29bf61fa3062955
#
_entry.id   0090540f051e636fb29bf61fa3062955
#
_cell.length_a   1.000
_cell.length_b   1.000
_cell.length_c   1.000
_cell.angle_alpha   90.00
_cell.angle_beta   90.00
_cell.angle_gamma   90.00
#
_symmetry.space_group_name_H-M   'P 1'
#
loop_
_entity.id
_entity.type
_entity.pdbx_description
1 polymer ?
#
loop_
_entity_poly.entity_id
_entity_poly.type
_entity_poly.pdbx_seq_one_letter_code
_entity_poly.pdbx_strand_id
1 'polypeptide(L)'
;MSTNIEQLKEDSNEDEYYLGTSKKHHKIKYPTSYRVLVFTTIISCLISIFLLYKFYKIYNSSNFLNLSEARFSVREYSQKQIEPEKINALLRVAQLSPTAANKQPQKIYIITKEEDKQKLKIVTRYTFDAPMFFLVCCDKNKAWKHKTEDYYSTEIDGSIVATNIILEAHDLGLGSVIVRSFQTQKLKELFKLPENIVPIVLLPIGYPKENTKPSENHFKRKDIKDMVEYL
;
A
#
# COMPACT_ATOMS: atom_id res chain seq x y z
N MET A 1 -83.56 2.19 57.06
CA MET A 1 -83.17 2.14 55.59
C MET A 1 -82.45 3.41 55.21
N SER A 2 -81.33 3.71 55.88
CA SER A 2 -80.62 4.99 55.64
C SER A 2 -79.13 4.89 56.07
N THR A 3 -78.44 3.80 55.79
CA THR A 3 -77.05 3.58 56.24
C THR A 3 -76.12 2.96 55.22
N ASN A 4 -76.53 2.91 53.96
CA ASN A 4 -75.68 2.24 52.92
C ASN A 4 -75.24 3.12 51.74
N ILE A 5 -75.47 4.46 51.84
CA ILE A 5 -75.07 5.35 50.71
C ILE A 5 -73.82 6.17 51.09
N GLU A 6 -73.52 6.35 52.39
CA GLU A 6 -72.29 7.10 52.79
C GLU A 6 -71.03 6.26 52.77
N GLN A 7 -71.09 4.93 52.92
CA GLN A 7 -69.89 4.07 52.79
C GLN A 7 -69.43 3.85 51.37
N LEU A 8 -70.29 4.00 50.34
CA LEU A 8 -69.94 3.91 48.96
C LEU A 8 -69.26 5.17 48.34
N LYS A 9 -69.35 6.28 49.08
CA LYS A 9 -68.71 7.54 48.67
C LYS A 9 -67.31 7.75 49.28
N GLU A 10 -66.94 7.06 50.31
CA GLU A 10 -65.61 7.10 50.91
C GLU A 10 -64.62 6.23 50.11
N ASP A 11 -65.10 5.07 49.55
CA ASP A 11 -64.24 4.15 48.76
C ASP A 11 -63.89 4.70 47.34
N SER A 12 -64.65 5.68 46.82
CA SER A 12 -64.39 6.25 45.50
C SER A 12 -63.42 7.42 45.50
N ASN A 13 -63.09 7.95 46.68
CA ASN A 13 -62.15 9.08 46.80
C ASN A 13 -60.69 8.66 47.14
N GLU A 14 -60.49 7.41 47.59
CA GLU A 14 -59.13 6.92 47.86
C GLU A 14 -58.40 6.47 46.63
N ASP A 15 -59.07 5.97 45.58
CA ASP A 15 -58.42 5.52 44.35
C ASP A 15 -57.98 6.66 43.45
N GLU A 16 -58.58 7.83 43.52
CA GLU A 16 -58.21 9.00 42.73
C GLU A 16 -56.99 9.77 43.26
N TYR A 17 -56.63 9.53 44.50
CA TYR A 17 -55.48 10.24 45.15
C TYR A 17 -54.15 9.51 44.94
N TYR A 18 -54.13 8.25 44.46
CA TYR A 18 -52.90 7.50 44.26
C TYR A 18 -52.36 7.52 42.83
N LEU A 19 -53.06 8.12 41.88
CA LEU A 19 -52.62 8.21 40.47
C LEU A 19 -51.73 9.42 40.16
N GLY A 20 -51.41 10.21 41.19
CA GLY A 20 -50.83 11.55 40.97
C GLY A 20 -49.50 11.88 41.60
N THR A 21 -48.67 10.97 42.11
CA THR A 21 -47.29 11.39 42.48
C THR A 21 -46.30 10.25 42.51
N SER A 22 -45.21 10.49 41.85
CA SER A 22 -43.91 9.78 41.96
C SER A 22 -43.81 8.45 41.23
N LYS A 23 -43.51 8.54 39.93
CA LYS A 23 -42.72 7.50 39.29
C LYS A 23 -41.36 7.42 39.99
N LYS A 24 -41.28 6.70 41.12
CA LYS A 24 -40.01 6.22 41.62
C LYS A 24 -39.42 5.34 40.52
N HIS A 25 -38.47 5.88 39.75
CA HIS A 25 -37.63 5.08 38.89
C HIS A 25 -36.88 4.08 39.80
N HIS A 26 -37.42 2.88 39.96
CA HIS A 26 -36.68 1.78 40.53
C HIS A 26 -35.46 1.55 39.65
N LYS A 27 -34.31 2.04 40.07
CA LYS A 27 -33.03 1.66 39.44
C LYS A 27 -32.89 0.16 39.61
N ILE A 28 -33.16 -0.60 38.55
CA ILE A 28 -32.93 -2.05 38.51
C ILE A 28 -31.44 -2.27 38.78
N LYS A 29 -31.12 -2.75 39.99
CA LYS A 29 -29.74 -3.17 40.31
C LYS A 29 -29.52 -4.58 39.75
N TYR A 30 -28.91 -4.68 38.58
CA TYR A 30 -28.51 -5.96 38.07
C TYR A 30 -27.44 -6.61 38.95
N PRO A 31 -27.53 -7.94 39.21
CA PRO A 31 -26.52 -8.70 39.95
C PRO A 31 -25.11 -8.49 39.35
N THR A 32 -24.09 -8.54 40.21
CA THR A 32 -22.69 -8.39 39.75
C THR A 32 -22.31 -9.38 38.66
N SER A 33 -22.80 -10.63 38.78
CA SER A 33 -22.64 -11.69 37.75
C SER A 33 -23.20 -11.30 36.39
N TYR A 34 -24.36 -10.66 36.33
CA TYR A 34 -24.96 -10.17 35.08
C TYR A 34 -24.10 -9.05 34.45
N ARG A 35 -23.59 -8.12 35.26
CA ARG A 35 -22.72 -7.06 34.76
C ARG A 35 -21.41 -7.60 34.20
N VAL A 36 -20.81 -8.59 34.87
CA VAL A 36 -19.61 -9.28 34.38
C VAL A 36 -19.92 -10.00 33.06
N LEU A 37 -21.04 -10.71 32.98
CA LEU A 37 -21.44 -11.41 31.75
C LEU A 37 -21.61 -10.43 30.57
N VAL A 38 -22.32 -9.33 30.77
CA VAL A 38 -22.53 -8.30 29.74
C VAL A 38 -21.19 -7.70 29.32
N PHE A 39 -20.29 -7.40 30.25
CA PHE A 39 -18.98 -6.82 29.97
C PHE A 39 -18.10 -7.80 29.18
N THR A 40 -18.05 -9.07 29.55
CA THR A 40 -17.31 -10.12 28.82
C THR A 40 -17.87 -10.34 27.41
N THR A 41 -19.18 -10.29 27.25
CA THR A 41 -19.82 -10.41 25.94
C THR A 41 -19.46 -9.23 25.04
N ILE A 42 -19.48 -8.00 25.56
CA ILE A 42 -19.10 -6.80 24.80
C ILE A 42 -17.63 -6.90 24.36
N ILE A 43 -16.72 -7.30 25.27
CA ILE A 43 -15.30 -7.48 24.93
C ILE A 43 -15.14 -8.55 23.83
N SER A 44 -15.81 -9.69 23.96
CA SER A 44 -15.77 -10.76 22.97
C SER A 44 -16.26 -10.28 21.61
N CYS A 45 -17.36 -9.51 21.55
CA CYS A 45 -17.84 -8.91 20.30
C CYS A 45 -16.83 -7.93 19.69
N LEU A 46 -16.18 -7.08 20.50
CA LEU A 46 -15.16 -6.13 20.02
C LEU A 46 -13.94 -6.88 19.46
N ILE A 47 -13.49 -7.93 20.14
CA ILE A 47 -12.40 -8.80 19.66
C ILE A 47 -12.79 -9.45 18.34
N SER A 48 -14.02 -9.98 18.24
CA SER A 48 -14.52 -10.62 17.01
C SER A 48 -14.59 -9.64 15.85
N ILE A 49 -15.09 -8.42 16.07
CA ILE A 49 -15.11 -7.35 15.06
C ILE A 49 -13.70 -6.98 14.62
N PHE A 50 -12.76 -6.86 15.57
CA PHE A 50 -11.36 -6.57 15.27
C PHE A 50 -10.71 -7.69 14.44
N LEU A 51 -10.96 -8.95 14.78
CA LEU A 51 -10.45 -10.10 14.04
C LEU A 51 -11.07 -10.18 12.64
N LEU A 52 -12.37 -9.93 12.50
CA LEU A 52 -13.06 -9.85 11.21
C LEU A 52 -12.49 -8.72 10.34
N TYR A 53 -12.23 -7.55 10.94
CA TYR A 53 -11.57 -6.44 10.24
C TYR A 53 -10.16 -6.79 9.78
N LYS A 54 -9.36 -7.45 10.64
CA LYS A 54 -8.02 -7.95 10.28
C LYS A 54 -8.10 -8.98 9.16
N PHE A 55 -9.03 -9.94 9.26
CA PHE A 55 -9.27 -10.96 8.23
C PHE A 55 -9.71 -10.33 6.90
N TYR A 56 -10.66 -9.38 6.95
CA TYR A 56 -11.09 -8.60 5.78
C TYR A 56 -9.92 -7.87 5.12
N LYS A 57 -9.05 -7.24 5.93
CA LYS A 57 -7.86 -6.55 5.42
C LYS A 57 -6.86 -7.52 4.78
N ILE A 58 -6.67 -8.72 5.36
CA ILE A 58 -5.81 -9.77 4.79
C ILE A 58 -6.42 -10.37 3.52
N TYR A 59 -7.71 -10.62 3.52
CA TYR A 59 -8.46 -11.17 2.37
C TYR A 59 -8.50 -10.21 1.18
N ASN A 60 -8.62 -8.90 1.45
CA ASN A 60 -8.55 -7.84 0.43
C ASN A 60 -7.12 -7.32 0.21
N SER A 61 -6.10 -7.86 0.88
CA SER A 61 -4.72 -7.59 0.49
C SER A 61 -4.53 -8.14 -0.93
N SER A 62 -4.07 -7.28 -1.80
CA SER A 62 -4.13 -7.39 -3.24
C SER A 62 -3.72 -8.77 -3.74
N ASN A 63 -4.66 -9.50 -4.34
CA ASN A 63 -4.32 -10.52 -5.29
C ASN A 63 -3.34 -9.91 -6.31
N PHE A 64 -2.28 -10.61 -6.68
CA PHE A 64 -1.26 -10.12 -7.61
C PHE A 64 -1.85 -9.60 -8.92
N LEU A 65 -2.93 -10.19 -9.42
CA LEU A 65 -3.65 -9.71 -10.58
C LEU A 65 -4.23 -8.31 -10.35
N ASN A 66 -4.93 -8.11 -9.24
CA ASN A 66 -5.51 -6.80 -8.90
C ASN A 66 -4.41 -5.73 -8.75
N LEU A 67 -3.28 -6.08 -8.13
CA LEU A 67 -2.11 -5.19 -8.02
C LEU A 67 -1.56 -4.82 -9.39
N SER A 68 -1.46 -5.79 -10.29
CA SER A 68 -0.96 -5.59 -11.65
C SER A 68 -1.89 -4.73 -12.50
N GLU A 69 -3.22 -4.87 -12.32
CA GLU A 69 -4.23 -4.06 -12.99
C GLU A 69 -4.27 -2.63 -12.45
N ALA A 70 -4.19 -2.48 -11.12
CA ALA A 70 -4.30 -1.18 -10.45
C ALA A 70 -3.05 -0.32 -10.62
N ARG A 71 -1.84 -0.92 -10.68
CA ARG A 71 -0.59 -0.18 -10.80
C ARG A 71 -0.51 0.57 -12.15
N PHE A 72 -0.28 1.85 -12.08
CA PHE A 72 -0.06 2.69 -13.26
C PHE A 72 1.21 3.55 -13.14
N SER A 73 1.68 4.09 -14.26
CA SER A 73 2.85 4.98 -14.32
C SER A 73 2.49 6.38 -13.83
N VAL A 74 2.98 6.74 -12.64
CA VAL A 74 2.81 8.07 -12.04
C VAL A 74 3.90 9.00 -12.54
N ARG A 75 3.52 10.23 -12.94
CA ARG A 75 4.42 11.26 -13.47
C ARG A 75 4.24 12.62 -12.79
N GLU A 76 3.46 12.66 -11.72
CA GLU A 76 3.24 13.84 -10.90
C GLU A 76 3.31 13.43 -9.43
N TYR A 77 4.25 14.03 -8.71
CA TYR A 77 4.56 13.66 -7.33
C TYR A 77 4.34 14.82 -6.37
N SER A 78 3.87 14.52 -5.17
CA SER A 78 3.94 15.44 -4.04
C SER A 78 5.36 15.44 -3.47
N GLN A 79 5.72 16.49 -2.72
CA GLN A 79 7.04 16.57 -2.07
C GLN A 79 7.02 15.94 -0.66
N LYS A 80 5.97 15.18 -0.33
CA LYS A 80 5.90 14.43 0.93
C LYS A 80 7.05 13.43 0.98
N GLN A 81 7.77 13.41 2.11
CA GLN A 81 8.84 12.44 2.34
C GLN A 81 8.26 11.02 2.45
N ILE A 82 9.04 10.06 1.97
CA ILE A 82 8.70 8.64 2.06
C ILE A 82 9.26 8.13 3.39
N GLU A 83 8.43 7.42 4.14
CA GLU A 83 8.78 6.84 5.43
C GLU A 83 9.89 5.76 5.25
N PRO A 84 10.88 5.70 6.18
CA PRO A 84 11.98 4.73 6.09
C PRO A 84 11.51 3.28 5.97
N GLU A 85 10.40 2.93 6.61
CA GLU A 85 9.81 1.59 6.58
C GLU A 85 9.38 1.20 5.16
N LYS A 86 8.82 2.13 4.40
CA LYS A 86 8.45 1.92 3.00
C LYS A 86 9.67 1.77 2.10
N ILE A 87 10.72 2.59 2.32
CA ILE A 87 11.99 2.45 1.61
C ILE A 87 12.59 1.06 1.86
N ASN A 88 12.60 0.61 3.11
CA ASN A 88 13.08 -0.71 3.49
C ASN A 88 12.26 -1.84 2.83
N ALA A 89 10.95 -1.71 2.72
CA ALA A 89 10.10 -2.65 2.01
C ALA A 89 10.46 -2.73 0.51
N LEU A 90 10.65 -1.59 -0.16
CA LEU A 90 11.11 -1.53 -1.55
C LEU A 90 12.48 -2.21 -1.74
N LEU A 91 13.41 -2.02 -0.82
CA LEU A 91 14.71 -2.67 -0.86
C LEU A 91 14.60 -4.18 -0.58
N ARG A 92 13.65 -4.57 0.28
CA ARG A 92 13.42 -5.99 0.58
C ARG A 92 12.90 -6.76 -0.64
N VAL A 93 11.92 -6.24 -1.37
CA VAL A 93 11.43 -6.89 -2.60
C VAL A 93 12.49 -6.91 -3.69
N ALA A 94 13.33 -5.87 -3.77
CA ALA A 94 14.48 -5.86 -4.67
C ALA A 94 15.49 -6.98 -4.34
N GLN A 95 15.74 -7.21 -3.06
CA GLN A 95 16.61 -8.29 -2.57
C GLN A 95 16.01 -9.68 -2.86
N LEU A 96 14.70 -9.83 -2.75
CA LEU A 96 13.97 -11.10 -2.96
C LEU A 96 13.75 -11.41 -4.45
N SER A 97 14.04 -10.46 -5.35
CA SER A 97 13.85 -10.63 -6.78
C SER A 97 14.69 -11.79 -7.31
N PRO A 98 14.11 -12.68 -8.14
CA PRO A 98 14.88 -13.74 -8.78
C PRO A 98 15.89 -13.16 -9.77
N THR A 99 17.04 -13.81 -9.87
CA THR A 99 18.10 -13.46 -10.83
C THR A 99 18.64 -14.73 -11.48
N ALA A 100 19.22 -14.60 -12.67
CA ALA A 100 19.80 -15.72 -13.40
C ALA A 100 20.82 -16.47 -12.54
N ALA A 101 20.61 -17.77 -12.34
CA ALA A 101 21.42 -18.64 -11.47
C ALA A 101 21.65 -18.08 -10.05
N ASN A 102 20.71 -17.26 -9.54
CA ASN A 102 20.81 -16.59 -8.25
C ASN A 102 22.10 -15.77 -8.06
N LYS A 103 22.58 -15.16 -9.15
CA LYS A 103 23.84 -14.39 -9.13
C LYS A 103 23.74 -13.06 -8.42
N GLN A 104 22.54 -12.51 -8.23
CA GLN A 104 22.23 -11.30 -7.47
C GLN A 104 23.13 -10.11 -7.85
N PRO A 105 23.22 -9.75 -9.17
CA PRO A 105 24.10 -8.69 -9.63
C PRO A 105 23.56 -7.30 -9.37
N GLN A 106 22.32 -7.17 -8.86
CA GLN A 106 21.65 -5.87 -8.68
C GLN A 106 22.41 -4.96 -7.72
N LYS A 107 22.54 -3.70 -8.13
CA LYS A 107 23.08 -2.59 -7.34
C LYS A 107 22.13 -1.41 -7.45
N ILE A 108 21.58 -0.96 -6.32
CA ILE A 108 20.58 0.11 -6.30
C ILE A 108 21.24 1.36 -5.68
N TYR A 109 21.14 2.47 -6.37
CA TYR A 109 21.53 3.79 -5.85
C TYR A 109 20.26 4.58 -5.55
N ILE A 110 20.09 5.03 -4.30
CA ILE A 110 18.98 5.86 -3.89
C ILE A 110 19.43 7.33 -3.96
N ILE A 111 18.70 8.11 -4.73
CA ILE A 111 19.03 9.51 -4.99
C ILE A 111 17.93 10.38 -4.37
N THR A 112 18.33 11.16 -3.35
CA THR A 112 17.43 12.06 -2.60
C THR A 112 17.99 13.47 -2.49
N LYS A 113 19.33 13.62 -2.56
CA LYS A 113 19.98 14.93 -2.44
C LYS A 113 19.67 15.80 -3.64
N GLU A 114 19.37 17.07 -3.41
CA GLU A 114 18.97 17.99 -4.47
C GLU A 114 20.07 18.13 -5.54
N GLU A 115 21.33 18.23 -5.13
CA GLU A 115 22.48 18.28 -6.06
C GLU A 115 22.52 17.09 -7.02
N ASP A 116 22.19 15.88 -6.54
CA ASP A 116 22.17 14.66 -7.36
C ASP A 116 20.92 14.59 -8.24
N LYS A 117 19.80 15.10 -7.76
CA LYS A 117 18.58 15.26 -8.58
C LYS A 117 18.82 16.23 -9.74
N GLN A 118 19.58 17.30 -9.53
CA GLN A 118 19.97 18.20 -10.63
C GLN A 118 20.87 17.51 -11.65
N LYS A 119 21.79 16.62 -11.24
CA LYS A 119 22.56 15.79 -12.18
C LYS A 119 21.65 14.89 -13.03
N LEU A 120 20.58 14.34 -12.46
CA LEU A 120 19.60 13.56 -13.23
C LEU A 120 18.94 14.40 -14.32
N LYS A 121 18.60 15.67 -14.06
CA LYS A 121 17.99 16.57 -15.06
C LYS A 121 18.91 16.82 -16.27
N ILE A 122 20.22 16.65 -16.11
CA ILE A 122 21.20 16.77 -17.21
C ILE A 122 21.14 15.57 -18.15
N VAL A 123 20.81 14.36 -17.64
CA VAL A 123 20.87 13.11 -18.39
C VAL A 123 19.51 12.63 -18.88
N THR A 124 18.42 13.12 -18.31
CA THR A 124 17.05 12.82 -18.73
C THR A 124 16.09 13.97 -18.41
N ARG A 125 15.08 14.15 -19.28
CA ARG A 125 13.96 15.07 -19.02
C ARG A 125 12.84 14.41 -18.17
N TYR A 126 12.93 13.13 -17.89
CA TYR A 126 11.86 12.34 -17.27
C TYR A 126 12.07 12.15 -15.77
N THR A 127 12.46 13.22 -15.07
CA THR A 127 12.57 13.22 -13.60
C THR A 127 11.22 13.42 -12.92
N PHE A 128 10.28 14.09 -13.59
CA PHE A 128 8.94 14.40 -13.08
C PHE A 128 8.95 15.08 -11.71
N ASP A 129 10.06 15.71 -11.34
CA ASP A 129 10.33 16.35 -10.04
C ASP A 129 9.99 15.45 -8.84
N ALA A 130 10.23 14.15 -8.98
CA ALA A 130 10.03 13.17 -7.92
C ALA A 130 10.93 13.47 -6.71
N PRO A 131 10.46 13.23 -5.47
CA PRO A 131 11.26 13.47 -4.27
C PRO A 131 12.44 12.49 -4.13
N MET A 132 12.33 11.30 -4.71
CA MET A 132 13.31 10.22 -4.61
C MET A 132 13.42 9.45 -5.92
N PHE A 133 14.62 8.92 -6.18
CA PHE A 133 14.86 8.03 -7.32
C PHE A 133 15.62 6.78 -6.89
N PHE A 134 15.22 5.64 -7.43
CA PHE A 134 16.02 4.43 -7.39
C PHE A 134 16.63 4.22 -8.76
N LEU A 135 17.96 4.33 -8.85
CA LEU A 135 18.71 3.94 -10.04
C LEU A 135 19.06 2.45 -9.90
N VAL A 136 18.33 1.61 -10.60
CA VAL A 136 18.60 0.17 -10.64
C VAL A 136 19.70 -0.10 -11.63
N CYS A 137 20.79 -0.67 -11.14
CA CYS A 137 21.97 -1.09 -11.91
C CYS A 137 22.23 -2.57 -11.68
N CYS A 138 23.07 -3.16 -12.55
CA CYS A 138 23.66 -4.48 -12.33
C CYS A 138 25.17 -4.42 -12.44
N ASP A 139 25.86 -5.19 -11.61
CA ASP A 139 27.29 -5.42 -11.69
C ASP A 139 27.56 -6.51 -12.76
N LYS A 140 28.07 -6.12 -13.93
CA LYS A 140 28.38 -7.02 -15.04
C LYS A 140 29.31 -8.16 -14.64
N ASN A 141 30.24 -7.92 -13.71
CA ASN A 141 31.20 -8.92 -13.25
C ASN A 141 30.55 -10.02 -12.39
N LYS A 142 29.37 -9.74 -11.81
CA LYS A 142 28.60 -10.69 -10.99
C LYS A 142 27.45 -11.31 -11.75
N ALA A 143 27.01 -10.71 -12.85
CA ALA A 143 25.90 -11.21 -13.63
C ALA A 143 26.20 -12.58 -14.26
N TRP A 144 25.15 -13.35 -14.50
CA TRP A 144 25.30 -14.57 -15.27
C TRP A 144 25.68 -14.21 -16.71
N LYS A 145 26.69 -14.92 -17.23
CA LYS A 145 27.16 -14.78 -18.61
C LYS A 145 26.85 -16.05 -19.39
N HIS A 146 26.35 -15.89 -20.61
CA HIS A 146 26.17 -17.00 -21.53
C HIS A 146 27.54 -17.63 -21.92
N LYS A 147 27.60 -18.95 -22.06
CA LYS A 147 28.87 -19.66 -22.29
C LYS A 147 29.47 -19.40 -23.65
N THR A 148 28.63 -19.27 -24.65
CA THR A 148 29.02 -19.19 -26.08
C THR A 148 28.65 -17.86 -26.74
N GLU A 149 27.86 -17.04 -26.11
CA GLU A 149 27.43 -15.74 -26.63
C GLU A 149 27.96 -14.59 -25.75
N ASP A 150 28.16 -13.42 -26.32
CA ASP A 150 28.51 -12.22 -25.57
C ASP A 150 27.24 -11.59 -24.95
N TYR A 151 26.59 -12.36 -24.08
CA TYR A 151 25.36 -12.01 -23.46
C TYR A 151 25.46 -12.13 -21.92
N TYR A 152 24.96 -11.14 -21.23
CA TYR A 152 24.86 -11.07 -19.77
C TYR A 152 23.42 -10.86 -19.31
N SER A 153 23.03 -11.45 -18.19
CA SER A 153 21.67 -11.32 -17.64
C SER A 153 21.34 -9.95 -17.06
N THR A 154 22.26 -8.99 -17.13
CA THR A 154 22.14 -7.68 -16.46
C THR A 154 20.81 -6.97 -16.71
N GLU A 155 20.35 -6.91 -17.96
CA GLU A 155 19.11 -6.20 -18.31
C GLU A 155 17.88 -6.98 -17.85
N ILE A 156 17.88 -8.30 -17.96
CA ILE A 156 16.79 -9.16 -17.48
C ILE A 156 16.69 -9.05 -15.94
N ASP A 157 17.81 -9.30 -15.23
CA ASP A 157 17.84 -9.27 -13.77
C ASP A 157 17.42 -7.90 -13.25
N GLY A 158 17.95 -6.81 -13.81
CA GLY A 158 17.61 -5.45 -13.40
C GLY A 158 16.16 -5.09 -13.70
N SER A 159 15.58 -5.59 -14.79
CA SER A 159 14.18 -5.35 -15.14
C SER A 159 13.22 -6.08 -14.18
N ILE A 160 13.54 -7.31 -13.79
CA ILE A 160 12.79 -8.08 -12.79
C ILE A 160 12.81 -7.34 -11.44
N VAL A 161 13.99 -6.90 -10.99
CA VAL A 161 14.14 -6.11 -9.75
C VAL A 161 13.31 -4.83 -9.80
N ALA A 162 13.39 -4.10 -10.91
CA ALA A 162 12.62 -2.87 -11.08
C ALA A 162 11.11 -3.12 -11.07
N THR A 163 10.65 -4.21 -11.69
CA THR A 163 9.23 -4.60 -11.69
C THR A 163 8.72 -4.88 -10.28
N ASN A 164 9.47 -5.63 -9.47
CA ASN A 164 9.09 -5.90 -8.08
C ASN A 164 9.05 -4.61 -7.26
N ILE A 165 10.02 -3.70 -7.44
CA ILE A 165 10.01 -2.40 -6.75
C ILE A 165 8.76 -1.56 -7.09
N ILE A 166 8.38 -1.46 -8.37
CA ILE A 166 7.23 -0.64 -8.76
C ILE A 166 5.88 -1.24 -8.34
N LEU A 167 5.79 -2.56 -8.23
CA LEU A 167 4.61 -3.25 -7.71
C LEU A 167 4.47 -2.98 -6.20
N GLU A 168 5.54 -3.18 -5.44
CA GLU A 168 5.57 -2.88 -4.00
C GLU A 168 5.33 -1.38 -3.73
N ALA A 169 5.90 -0.49 -4.53
CA ALA A 169 5.64 0.94 -4.41
C ALA A 169 4.14 1.24 -4.51
N HIS A 170 3.45 0.62 -5.47
CA HIS A 170 2.01 0.79 -5.63
C HIS A 170 1.22 0.21 -4.44
N ASP A 171 1.57 -0.96 -3.95
CA ASP A 171 0.94 -1.60 -2.77
C ASP A 171 1.09 -0.74 -1.51
N LEU A 172 2.22 -0.06 -1.36
CA LEU A 172 2.49 0.90 -0.29
C LEU A 172 1.84 2.28 -0.48
N GLY A 173 1.04 2.47 -1.55
CA GLY A 173 0.41 3.75 -1.88
C GLY A 173 1.37 4.79 -2.44
N LEU A 174 2.54 4.37 -2.93
CA LEU A 174 3.50 5.20 -3.65
C LEU A 174 3.25 5.10 -5.15
N GLY A 175 3.58 6.17 -5.87
CA GLY A 175 3.64 6.19 -7.32
C GLY A 175 5.06 5.94 -7.83
N SER A 176 5.16 5.33 -9.00
CA SER A 176 6.43 5.12 -9.70
C SER A 176 6.25 5.04 -11.20
N VAL A 177 7.34 5.20 -11.94
CA VAL A 177 7.40 4.97 -13.38
C VAL A 177 8.78 4.45 -13.77
N ILE A 178 8.85 3.56 -14.76
CA ILE A 178 10.12 3.08 -15.33
C ILE A 178 10.61 4.10 -16.36
N VAL A 179 11.81 4.63 -16.15
CA VAL A 179 12.51 5.51 -17.09
C VAL A 179 13.76 4.81 -17.56
N ARG A 180 13.82 4.47 -18.88
CA ARG A 180 15.02 3.96 -19.56
C ARG A 180 15.68 5.03 -20.43
N SER A 181 14.94 6.10 -20.76
CA SER A 181 15.42 7.19 -21.61
C SER A 181 16.31 8.15 -20.84
N PHE A 182 17.58 7.78 -20.68
CA PHE A 182 18.64 8.64 -20.13
C PHE A 182 19.96 8.39 -20.87
N GLN A 183 20.87 9.38 -20.82
CA GLN A 183 22.21 9.29 -21.41
C GLN A 183 23.10 8.44 -20.49
N THR A 184 23.21 7.13 -20.77
CA THR A 184 23.88 6.14 -19.91
C THR A 184 25.33 6.51 -19.59
N GLN A 185 26.14 6.86 -20.59
CA GLN A 185 27.55 7.17 -20.40
C GLN A 185 27.72 8.42 -19.54
N LYS A 186 26.97 9.49 -19.84
CA LYS A 186 27.00 10.73 -19.07
C LYS A 186 26.51 10.56 -17.64
N LEU A 187 25.52 9.68 -17.42
CA LEU A 187 25.05 9.31 -16.08
C LEU A 187 26.18 8.63 -15.29
N LYS A 188 26.89 7.67 -15.90
CA LYS A 188 28.03 6.99 -15.25
C LYS A 188 29.12 8.00 -14.86
N GLU A 189 29.45 8.95 -15.74
CA GLU A 189 30.43 10.00 -15.47
C GLU A 189 30.01 10.91 -14.31
N LEU A 190 28.78 11.45 -14.34
CA LEU A 190 28.27 12.39 -13.33
C LEU A 190 28.16 11.76 -11.94
N PHE A 191 27.78 10.48 -11.86
CA PHE A 191 27.65 9.74 -10.60
C PHE A 191 28.91 8.93 -10.26
N LYS A 192 29.97 9.03 -11.07
CA LYS A 192 31.23 8.30 -10.89
C LYS A 192 31.03 6.81 -10.69
N LEU A 193 30.13 6.21 -11.49
CA LEU A 193 29.84 4.78 -11.40
C LEU A 193 31.02 3.97 -11.96
N PRO A 194 31.42 2.87 -11.29
CA PRO A 194 32.44 1.96 -11.80
C PRO A 194 32.08 1.42 -13.20
N GLU A 195 33.10 1.07 -13.99
CA GLU A 195 32.90 0.61 -15.39
C GLU A 195 32.01 -0.64 -15.50
N ASN A 196 32.14 -1.56 -14.56
CA ASN A 196 31.36 -2.79 -14.48
C ASN A 196 29.91 -2.57 -14.02
N ILE A 197 29.55 -1.40 -13.55
CA ILE A 197 28.16 -1.08 -13.12
C ILE A 197 27.38 -0.60 -14.35
N VAL A 198 26.37 -1.35 -14.70
CA VAL A 198 25.48 -1.10 -15.86
C VAL A 198 24.16 -0.52 -15.35
N PRO A 199 23.87 0.77 -15.62
CA PRO A 199 22.55 1.36 -15.32
C PRO A 199 21.46 0.72 -16.19
N ILE A 200 20.42 0.19 -15.57
CA ILE A 200 19.32 -0.48 -16.26
C ILE A 200 18.12 0.46 -16.40
N VAL A 201 17.56 0.92 -15.27
CA VAL A 201 16.42 1.84 -15.26
C VAL A 201 16.53 2.81 -14.11
N LEU A 202 15.92 3.99 -14.29
CA LEU A 202 15.68 4.96 -13.25
C LEU A 202 14.20 4.90 -12.86
N LEU A 203 13.92 4.83 -11.57
CA LEU A 203 12.58 4.81 -11.00
C LEU A 203 12.37 6.07 -10.18
N PRO A 204 11.70 7.11 -10.71
CA PRO A 204 11.12 8.16 -9.89
C PRO A 204 10.10 7.55 -8.95
N ILE A 205 10.17 7.85 -7.64
CA ILE A 205 9.29 7.29 -6.59
C ILE A 205 8.86 8.41 -5.67
N GLY A 206 7.58 8.42 -5.30
CA GLY A 206 6.99 9.38 -4.37
C GLY A 206 5.51 9.17 -4.20
N TYR A 207 4.89 9.93 -3.33
CA TYR A 207 3.43 9.96 -3.27
C TYR A 207 2.88 10.66 -4.51
N PRO A 208 1.87 10.07 -5.19
CA PRO A 208 1.18 10.77 -6.28
C PRO A 208 0.62 12.11 -5.80
N LYS A 209 0.59 13.12 -6.66
CA LYS A 209 -0.20 14.32 -6.39
C LYS A 209 -1.68 13.96 -6.25
N GLU A 210 -2.40 14.78 -5.50
CA GLU A 210 -3.85 14.67 -5.40
C GLU A 210 -4.49 14.67 -6.80
N ASN A 211 -5.48 13.81 -7.00
CA ASN A 211 -6.20 13.61 -8.27
C ASN A 211 -5.36 13.06 -9.44
N THR A 212 -4.14 12.56 -9.21
CA THR A 212 -3.37 11.86 -10.25
C THR A 212 -4.13 10.61 -10.71
N LYS A 213 -4.31 10.49 -12.02
CA LYS A 213 -5.05 9.38 -12.66
C LYS A 213 -4.17 8.62 -13.65
N PRO A 214 -4.47 7.35 -13.93
CA PRO A 214 -3.86 6.62 -15.03
C PRO A 214 -4.10 7.35 -16.36
N SER A 215 -3.10 7.35 -17.24
CA SER A 215 -3.28 7.82 -18.61
C SER A 215 -4.17 6.84 -19.40
N GLU A 216 -4.78 7.29 -20.50
CA GLU A 216 -5.59 6.44 -21.37
C GLU A 216 -4.83 5.19 -21.86
N ASN A 217 -3.52 5.29 -22.07
CA ASN A 217 -2.67 4.18 -22.50
C ASN A 217 -2.59 3.07 -21.45
N HIS A 218 -2.89 3.37 -20.17
CA HIS A 218 -2.95 2.35 -19.13
C HIS A 218 -4.02 1.29 -19.41
N PHE A 219 -5.13 1.70 -20.03
CA PHE A 219 -6.27 0.82 -20.32
C PHE A 219 -6.16 0.13 -21.70
N LYS A 220 -5.21 0.55 -22.55
CA LYS A 220 -5.01 -0.07 -23.87
C LYS A 220 -4.16 -1.32 -23.74
N ARG A 221 -4.74 -2.48 -24.03
CA ARG A 221 -4.08 -3.78 -24.04
C ARG A 221 -4.36 -4.49 -25.35
N LYS A 222 -3.38 -5.24 -25.82
CA LYS A 222 -3.59 -6.20 -26.91
C LYS A 222 -4.52 -7.31 -26.43
N ASP A 223 -5.27 -7.91 -27.36
CA ASP A 223 -5.99 -9.14 -27.08
C ASP A 223 -4.98 -10.26 -26.74
N ILE A 224 -5.36 -11.16 -25.82
CA ILE A 224 -4.50 -12.27 -25.39
C ILE A 224 -4.14 -13.16 -26.60
N LYS A 225 -5.11 -13.40 -27.52
CA LYS A 225 -4.87 -14.19 -28.75
C LYS A 225 -3.76 -13.62 -29.65
N ASP A 226 -3.51 -12.28 -29.58
CA ASP A 226 -2.45 -11.62 -30.36
C ASP A 226 -1.07 -11.73 -29.68
N MET A 227 -1.02 -12.31 -28.49
CA MET A 227 0.19 -12.46 -27.66
C MET A 227 0.60 -13.92 -27.48
N VAL A 228 -0.29 -14.87 -27.78
CA VAL A 228 -0.09 -16.30 -27.49
C VAL A 228 -0.24 -17.12 -28.75
N GLU A 229 0.71 -17.99 -29.00
CA GLU A 229 0.68 -19.01 -30.05
C GLU A 229 1.01 -20.36 -29.43
N TYR A 230 0.23 -21.40 -29.77
CA TYR A 230 0.46 -22.78 -29.32
C TYR A 230 1.21 -23.53 -30.42
N LEU A 231 2.38 -24.07 -30.07
CA LEU A 231 3.26 -24.83 -30.97
C LEU A 231 3.10 -26.33 -30.78
#